data_4d01dbdbb17aae2ee7251e880a7c5288
#
_entry.id   4d01dbdbb17aae2ee7251e880a7c5288
#
_cell.length_a   1.000
_cell.length_b   1.000
_cell.length_c   1.000
_cell.angle_alpha   90.00
_cell.angle_beta   90.00
_cell.angle_gamma   90.00
#
_symmetry.space_group_name_H-M   'P 1'
#
loop_
_entity.id
_entity.type
_entity.pdbx_description
1 polymer ?
#
loop_
_entity_poly.entity_id
_entity_poly.type
_entity_poly.pdbx_seq_one_letter_code
_entity_poly.pdbx_strand_id
1 'polypeptide(L)'
;THGSRIVWEALIDEPLKGLKLLFGDHEKHDPSIYKYAWKIWFFGDSQSYFVIRVAALFDIFTFSSYSATAILFAAFSFSGSWALFLTFYKIAPDFHKWIAFSCLFIPSVFFWGSGIFKDTITLAALGWLTYSFYTVSFERRNMVTNGIIGLFAAWIIFSIKKYILLSFLPALIVWFFLAR
;
A
#
# COMPACT_ATOMS: atom_id res chain seq x y z
N THR A 1 -0.98 14.86 -5.16
CA THR A 1 -2.44 15.06 -5.33
C THR A 1 -2.88 16.38 -4.69
N HIS A 2 -4.11 16.85 -4.98
CA HIS A 2 -4.59 18.10 -4.35
C HIS A 2 -4.61 17.96 -2.81
N GLY A 3 -5.14 16.87 -2.29
CA GLY A 3 -5.19 16.63 -0.84
C GLY A 3 -3.82 16.45 -0.19
N SER A 4 -2.89 15.74 -0.81
CA SER A 4 -1.54 15.57 -0.25
C SER A 4 -0.74 16.87 -0.23
N ARG A 5 -0.96 17.74 -1.22
CA ARG A 5 -0.35 19.07 -1.26
C ARG A 5 -0.83 19.94 -0.09
N ILE A 6 -2.12 19.90 0.25
CA ILE A 6 -2.65 20.63 1.39
C ILE A 6 -2.02 20.15 2.71
N VAL A 7 -1.86 18.83 2.86
CA VAL A 7 -1.19 18.24 4.04
C VAL A 7 0.28 18.66 4.09
N TRP A 8 0.97 18.68 2.93
CA TRP A 8 2.36 19.11 2.83
C TRP A 8 2.52 20.62 3.14
N GLU A 9 1.61 21.47 2.63
CA GLU A 9 1.56 22.92 2.97
C GLU A 9 1.34 23.09 4.47
N ALA A 10 0.43 22.33 5.08
CA ALA A 10 0.20 22.37 6.52
C ALA A 10 1.43 21.93 7.34
N LEU A 11 2.23 20.97 6.83
CA LEU A 11 3.48 20.54 7.48
C LEU A 11 4.55 21.63 7.47
N ILE A 12 4.58 22.45 6.42
CA ILE A 12 5.55 23.56 6.32
C ILE A 12 5.09 24.75 7.15
N ASP A 13 3.82 25.16 7.04
CA ASP A 13 3.29 26.33 7.73
C ASP A 13 3.15 26.10 9.23
N GLU A 14 2.58 24.96 9.62
CA GLU A 14 2.28 24.63 11.02
C GLU A 14 2.53 23.12 11.26
N PRO A 15 3.77 22.71 11.57
CA PRO A 15 4.16 21.30 11.61
C PRO A 15 3.34 20.44 12.56
N LEU A 16 2.89 20.98 13.70
CA LEU A 16 2.03 20.24 14.64
C LEU A 16 0.66 19.93 14.06
N LYS A 17 0.07 20.86 13.28
CA LYS A 17 -1.21 20.63 12.60
C LYS A 17 -1.06 19.69 11.42
N GLY A 18 0.05 19.80 10.68
CA GLY A 18 0.40 18.86 9.61
C GLY A 18 0.56 17.42 10.12
N LEU A 19 1.25 17.21 11.24
CA LEU A 19 1.36 15.90 11.89
C LEU A 19 0.00 15.37 12.36
N LYS A 20 -0.87 16.25 12.87
CA LYS A 20 -2.23 15.88 13.26
C LYS A 20 -3.08 15.44 12.06
N LEU A 21 -2.91 16.07 10.90
CA LEU A 21 -3.53 15.64 9.65
C LEU A 21 -2.99 14.27 9.17
N LEU A 22 -1.69 13.99 9.36
CA LEU A 22 -1.09 12.72 8.96
C LEU A 22 -1.50 11.55 9.85
N PHE A 23 -1.53 11.72 11.16
CA PHE A 23 -1.68 10.62 12.14
C PHE A 23 -2.92 10.73 13.01
N GLY A 24 -3.59 11.88 13.05
CA GLY A 24 -4.77 12.12 13.88
C GLY A 24 -6.05 11.48 13.33
N ASP A 25 -7.10 11.49 14.15
CA ASP A 25 -8.44 11.04 13.78
C ASP A 25 -9.09 11.96 12.74
N HIS A 26 -10.05 11.40 11.96
CA HIS A 26 -10.70 12.10 10.85
C HIS A 26 -11.90 12.95 11.32
N GLU A 27 -11.73 13.68 12.41
CA GLU A 27 -12.78 14.58 12.88
C GLU A 27 -12.76 15.90 12.10
N LYS A 28 -13.73 16.06 11.19
CA LYS A 28 -13.90 17.32 10.43
C LYS A 28 -14.16 18.54 11.30
N HIS A 29 -14.59 18.32 12.54
CA HIS A 29 -14.98 19.39 13.46
C HIS A 29 -13.88 19.80 14.43
N ASP A 30 -12.66 19.25 14.32
CA ASP A 30 -11.54 19.71 15.14
C ASP A 30 -11.13 21.15 14.74
N PRO A 31 -11.35 22.15 15.62
CA PRO A 31 -11.05 23.53 15.32
C PRO A 31 -9.59 23.77 14.92
N SER A 32 -8.69 22.93 15.43
CA SER A 32 -7.24 23.08 15.22
C SER A 32 -6.81 22.81 13.80
N ILE A 33 -7.50 21.93 13.07
CA ILE A 33 -7.16 21.51 11.70
C ILE A 33 -8.21 21.90 10.65
N TYR A 34 -9.30 22.56 11.09
CA TYR A 34 -10.45 22.91 10.24
C TYR A 34 -10.03 23.70 8.98
N LYS A 35 -9.08 24.62 9.11
CA LYS A 35 -8.55 25.44 8.01
C LYS A 35 -8.05 24.62 6.82
N TYR A 36 -7.44 23.46 7.09
CA TYR A 36 -6.86 22.55 6.08
C TYR A 36 -7.82 21.41 5.74
N ALA A 37 -8.48 20.81 6.73
CA ALA A 37 -9.39 19.69 6.57
C ALA A 37 -10.55 19.99 5.62
N TRP A 38 -11.10 21.21 5.68
CA TRP A 38 -12.18 21.66 4.81
C TRP A 38 -11.80 21.69 3.32
N LYS A 39 -10.54 21.93 3.01
CA LYS A 39 -10.03 21.98 1.63
C LYS A 39 -9.81 20.59 1.03
N ILE A 40 -9.77 19.53 1.86
CA ILE A 40 -9.51 18.16 1.42
C ILE A 40 -10.86 17.48 1.13
N TRP A 41 -11.16 17.24 -0.13
CA TRP A 41 -12.46 16.71 -0.59
C TRP A 41 -12.79 15.34 0.01
N PHE A 42 -11.80 14.46 0.16
CA PHE A 42 -11.96 13.10 0.68
C PHE A 42 -11.63 12.95 2.17
N PHE A 43 -11.60 14.03 2.94
CA PHE A 43 -11.28 13.99 4.36
C PHE A 43 -12.23 13.09 5.16
N GLY A 44 -13.51 13.00 4.76
CA GLY A 44 -14.53 12.15 5.41
C GLY A 44 -14.51 10.69 4.96
N ASP A 45 -13.78 10.33 3.90
CA ASP A 45 -13.61 8.95 3.46
C ASP A 45 -12.25 8.41 3.93
N SER A 46 -12.28 7.64 5.01
CA SER A 46 -11.08 7.08 5.63
C SER A 46 -10.18 6.32 4.64
N GLN A 47 -10.78 5.61 3.68
CA GLN A 47 -10.04 4.81 2.70
C GLN A 47 -9.30 5.70 1.67
N SER A 48 -9.96 6.73 1.16
CA SER A 48 -9.34 7.69 0.24
C SER A 48 -8.32 8.57 0.96
N TYR A 49 -8.62 8.94 2.20
CA TYR A 49 -7.72 9.74 3.01
C TYR A 49 -6.42 9.01 3.37
N PHE A 50 -6.47 7.67 3.55
CA PHE A 50 -5.26 6.87 3.74
C PHE A 50 -4.27 7.04 2.57
N VAL A 51 -4.75 7.05 1.33
CA VAL A 51 -3.91 7.30 0.14
C VAL A 51 -3.32 8.71 0.15
N ILE A 52 -4.11 9.71 0.58
CA ILE A 52 -3.64 11.09 0.74
C ILE A 52 -2.52 11.18 1.77
N ARG A 53 -2.62 10.45 2.89
CA ARG A 53 -1.57 10.37 3.91
C ARG A 53 -0.29 9.76 3.36
N VAL A 54 -0.38 8.63 2.65
CA VAL A 54 0.80 8.01 2.02
C VAL A 54 1.41 8.95 0.96
N ALA A 55 0.57 9.60 0.15
CA ALA A 55 1.06 10.58 -0.82
C ALA A 55 1.74 11.77 -0.13
N ALA A 56 1.19 12.29 0.98
CA ALA A 56 1.79 13.38 1.73
C ALA A 56 3.13 13.00 2.37
N LEU A 57 3.29 11.74 2.82
CA LEU A 57 4.60 11.23 3.28
C LEU A 57 5.62 11.23 2.14
N PHE A 58 5.22 10.83 0.94
CA PHE A 58 6.12 10.89 -0.22
C PHE A 58 6.38 12.33 -0.68
N ASP A 59 5.41 13.23 -0.52
CA ASP A 59 5.55 14.65 -0.86
C ASP A 59 6.62 15.35 -0.01
N ILE A 60 6.95 14.83 1.17
CA ILE A 60 8.09 15.31 1.99
C ILE A 60 9.41 15.16 1.21
N PHE A 61 9.58 14.06 0.47
CA PHE A 61 10.78 13.77 -0.31
C PHE A 61 10.74 14.34 -1.72
N THR A 62 9.54 14.56 -2.27
CA THR A 62 9.33 14.97 -3.67
C THR A 62 8.95 16.44 -3.80
N PHE A 63 8.93 17.19 -2.68
CA PHE A 63 8.53 18.61 -2.65
C PHE A 63 7.18 18.86 -3.34
N SER A 64 6.22 17.95 -3.08
CA SER A 64 4.87 18.00 -3.67
C SER A 64 4.82 17.95 -5.22
N SER A 65 5.87 17.41 -5.85
CA SER A 65 5.88 17.15 -7.29
C SER A 65 5.04 15.91 -7.63
N TYR A 66 3.94 16.09 -8.38
CA TYR A 66 3.04 15.00 -8.74
C TYR A 66 3.76 13.84 -9.44
N SER A 67 4.62 14.15 -10.42
CA SER A 67 5.33 13.12 -11.19
C SER A 67 6.29 12.33 -10.33
N ALA A 68 7.03 12.99 -9.43
CA ALA A 68 7.95 12.31 -8.53
C ALA A 68 7.22 11.44 -7.51
N THR A 69 6.11 11.93 -6.95
CA THR A 69 5.25 11.15 -6.05
C THR A 69 4.65 9.93 -6.77
N ALA A 70 4.21 10.09 -8.03
CA ALA A 70 3.71 8.96 -8.83
C ALA A 70 4.78 7.89 -9.09
N ILE A 71 6.03 8.30 -9.35
CA ILE A 71 7.16 7.36 -9.49
C ILE A 71 7.40 6.58 -8.20
N LEU A 72 7.33 7.22 -7.04
CA LEU A 72 7.47 6.53 -5.76
C LEU A 72 6.33 5.53 -5.52
N PHE A 73 5.09 5.89 -5.88
CA PHE A 73 3.95 4.96 -5.84
C PHE A 73 4.17 3.76 -6.77
N ALA A 74 4.63 4.00 -7.99
CA ALA A 74 4.94 2.94 -8.95
C ALA A 74 6.07 2.02 -8.45
N ALA A 75 7.14 2.58 -7.88
CA ALA A 75 8.23 1.81 -7.29
C ALA A 75 7.77 0.96 -6.10
N PHE A 76 6.90 1.52 -5.25
CA PHE A 76 6.28 0.81 -4.13
C PHE A 76 5.42 -0.37 -4.62
N SER A 77 4.56 -0.14 -5.62
CA SER A 77 3.74 -1.18 -6.26
C SER A 77 4.60 -2.26 -6.91
N PHE A 78 5.64 -1.86 -7.64
CA PHE A 78 6.57 -2.78 -8.27
C PHE A 78 7.25 -3.69 -7.25
N SER A 79 7.65 -3.17 -6.08
CA SER A 79 8.26 -3.99 -5.02
C SER A 79 7.35 -5.12 -4.56
N GLY A 80 6.04 -4.87 -4.44
CA GLY A 80 5.06 -5.90 -4.09
C GLY A 80 4.82 -6.90 -5.23
N SER A 81 4.69 -6.41 -6.47
CA SER A 81 4.58 -7.29 -7.65
C SER A 81 5.81 -8.16 -7.82
N TRP A 82 7.00 -7.64 -7.51
CA TRP A 82 8.24 -8.40 -7.49
C TRP A 82 8.26 -9.47 -6.39
N ALA A 83 7.79 -9.14 -5.19
CA ALA A 83 7.65 -10.11 -4.10
C ALA A 83 6.67 -11.25 -4.47
N LEU A 84 5.57 -10.91 -5.15
CA LEU A 84 4.62 -11.88 -5.68
C LEU A 84 5.28 -12.78 -6.73
N PHE A 85 6.01 -12.22 -7.68
CA PHE A 85 6.79 -12.96 -8.67
C PHE A 85 7.76 -13.94 -7.98
N LEU A 86 8.54 -13.49 -7.00
CA LEU A 86 9.50 -14.32 -6.27
C LEU A 86 8.80 -15.49 -5.57
N THR A 87 7.62 -15.29 -5.02
CA THR A 87 6.85 -16.37 -4.38
C THR A 87 6.50 -17.46 -5.37
N PHE A 88 5.91 -17.11 -6.51
CA PHE A 88 5.52 -18.10 -7.51
C PHE A 88 6.71 -18.69 -8.26
N TYR A 89 7.78 -17.94 -8.44
CA TYR A 89 9.04 -18.46 -8.98
C TYR A 89 9.62 -19.59 -8.11
N LYS A 90 9.56 -19.46 -6.79
CA LYS A 90 10.01 -20.51 -5.86
C LYS A 90 9.14 -21.75 -5.91
N ILE A 91 7.85 -21.61 -6.21
CA ILE A 91 6.91 -22.74 -6.30
C ILE A 91 7.05 -23.48 -7.63
N ALA A 92 7.20 -22.76 -8.73
CA ALA A 92 7.21 -23.31 -10.08
C ALA A 92 8.28 -22.63 -10.98
N PRO A 93 9.58 -22.93 -10.75
CA PRO A 93 10.68 -22.24 -11.45
C PRO A 93 10.68 -22.45 -12.97
N ASP A 94 10.17 -23.59 -13.43
CA ASP A 94 10.09 -23.91 -14.87
C ASP A 94 9.18 -22.97 -15.65
N PHE A 95 8.20 -22.37 -14.98
CA PHE A 95 7.24 -21.44 -15.56
C PHE A 95 7.62 -19.97 -15.37
N HIS A 96 8.88 -19.66 -15.03
CA HIS A 96 9.33 -18.31 -14.66
C HIS A 96 8.94 -17.21 -15.66
N LYS A 97 8.99 -17.48 -16.97
CA LYS A 97 8.63 -16.50 -18.01
C LYS A 97 7.15 -16.13 -17.96
N TRP A 98 6.29 -17.12 -17.79
CA TRP A 98 4.83 -16.94 -17.70
C TRP A 98 4.44 -16.25 -16.39
N ILE A 99 5.10 -16.63 -15.30
CA ILE A 99 4.91 -16.00 -13.99
C ILE A 99 5.34 -14.52 -14.04
N ALA A 100 6.51 -14.23 -14.63
CA ALA A 100 6.98 -12.85 -14.80
C ALA A 100 5.99 -12.04 -15.65
N PHE A 101 5.52 -12.60 -16.76
CA PHE A 101 4.53 -11.93 -17.61
C PHE A 101 3.24 -11.64 -16.84
N SER A 102 2.73 -12.61 -16.08
CA SER A 102 1.49 -12.49 -15.32
C SER A 102 1.59 -11.49 -14.15
N CYS A 103 2.73 -11.45 -13.45
CA CYS A 103 2.89 -10.58 -12.29
C CYS A 103 3.29 -9.14 -12.63
N LEU A 104 4.00 -8.94 -13.76
CA LEU A 104 4.66 -7.66 -14.05
C LEU A 104 4.18 -6.98 -15.35
N PHE A 105 3.74 -7.76 -16.34
CA PHE A 105 3.51 -7.25 -17.68
C PHE A 105 2.04 -7.27 -18.14
N ILE A 106 1.10 -7.74 -17.32
CA ILE A 106 -0.32 -7.62 -17.65
C ILE A 106 -0.71 -6.14 -17.67
N PRO A 107 -1.30 -5.62 -18.77
CA PRO A 107 -1.62 -4.20 -18.93
C PRO A 107 -2.44 -3.60 -17.79
N SER A 108 -3.38 -4.36 -17.23
CA SER A 108 -4.18 -3.90 -16.09
C SER A 108 -3.35 -3.76 -14.80
N VAL A 109 -2.42 -4.68 -14.54
CA VAL A 109 -1.50 -4.59 -13.39
C VAL A 109 -0.59 -3.38 -13.54
N PHE A 110 -0.05 -3.18 -14.75
CA PHE A 110 0.79 -2.04 -15.05
C PHE A 110 0.04 -0.72 -14.90
N PHE A 111 -1.15 -0.61 -15.46
CA PHE A 111 -1.97 0.61 -15.40
C PHE A 111 -2.35 0.98 -13.98
N TRP A 112 -2.96 0.04 -13.24
CA TRP A 112 -3.41 0.28 -11.86
C TRP A 112 -2.26 0.36 -10.84
N GLY A 113 -1.11 -0.20 -11.17
CA GLY A 113 0.10 -0.18 -10.34
C GLY A 113 0.98 1.06 -10.53
N SER A 114 0.75 1.90 -11.57
CA SER A 114 1.65 3.01 -11.91
C SER A 114 1.19 4.39 -11.42
N GLY A 115 -0.02 4.53 -10.90
CA GLY A 115 -0.57 5.82 -10.50
C GLY A 115 -0.73 5.97 -8.98
N ILE A 116 -1.17 7.16 -8.55
CA ILE A 116 -1.51 7.45 -7.15
C ILE A 116 -2.94 6.98 -6.88
N PHE A 117 -3.11 5.67 -6.77
CA PHE A 117 -4.41 5.01 -6.58
C PHE A 117 -4.44 4.15 -5.31
N LYS A 118 -5.64 3.87 -4.81
CA LYS A 118 -5.86 2.85 -3.76
C LYS A 118 -5.33 1.48 -4.20
N ASP A 119 -5.50 1.15 -5.48
CA ASP A 119 -5.11 -0.13 -6.05
C ASP A 119 -3.60 -0.33 -6.11
N THR A 120 -2.83 0.72 -6.33
CA THR A 120 -1.36 0.72 -6.31
C THR A 120 -0.82 0.24 -4.96
N ILE A 121 -1.33 0.81 -3.87
CA ILE A 121 -0.92 0.44 -2.50
C ILE A 121 -1.43 -0.96 -2.15
N THR A 122 -2.66 -1.28 -2.56
CA THR A 122 -3.26 -2.60 -2.30
C THR A 122 -2.49 -3.70 -3.01
N LEU A 123 -2.08 -3.48 -4.27
CA LEU A 123 -1.28 -4.43 -5.05
C LEU A 123 0.08 -4.70 -4.39
N ALA A 124 0.77 -3.63 -3.94
CA ALA A 124 2.02 -3.76 -3.22
C ALA A 124 1.85 -4.60 -1.94
N ALA A 125 0.86 -4.26 -1.13
CA ALA A 125 0.59 -4.94 0.13
C ALA A 125 0.19 -6.41 -0.08
N LEU A 126 -0.57 -6.71 -1.13
CA LEU A 126 -0.99 -8.09 -1.46
C LEU A 126 0.22 -8.95 -1.86
N GLY A 127 1.15 -8.40 -2.65
CA GLY A 127 2.38 -9.09 -3.00
C GLY A 127 3.27 -9.38 -1.79
N TRP A 128 3.45 -8.40 -0.90
CA TRP A 128 4.22 -8.59 0.34
C TRP A 128 3.56 -9.55 1.31
N LEU A 129 2.23 -9.50 1.44
CA LEU A 129 1.49 -10.43 2.28
C LEU A 129 1.67 -11.87 1.79
N THR A 130 1.55 -12.11 0.48
CA THR A 130 1.73 -13.43 -0.13
C THR A 130 3.15 -13.96 0.08
N TYR A 131 4.16 -13.12 -0.17
CA TYR A 131 5.56 -13.47 0.03
C TYR A 131 5.89 -13.78 1.49
N SER A 132 5.42 -12.94 2.41
CA SER A 132 5.62 -13.12 3.84
C SER A 132 4.97 -14.40 4.33
N PHE A 133 3.73 -14.65 3.92
CA PHE A 133 3.02 -15.87 4.26
C PHE A 133 3.76 -17.12 3.77
N TYR A 134 4.21 -17.13 2.52
CA TYR A 134 4.97 -18.25 1.97
C TYR A 134 6.26 -18.49 2.74
N THR A 135 7.05 -17.44 2.96
CA THR A 135 8.34 -17.54 3.63
C THR A 135 8.23 -18.01 5.09
N VAL A 136 7.22 -17.51 5.81
CA VAL A 136 6.96 -17.93 7.20
C VAL A 136 6.44 -19.36 7.27
N SER A 137 5.50 -19.73 6.39
CA SER A 137 4.81 -21.03 6.48
C SER A 137 5.62 -22.21 5.92
N PHE A 138 6.36 -21.99 4.84
CA PHE A 138 7.06 -23.06 4.12
C PHE A 138 8.58 -23.01 4.24
N GLU A 139 9.21 -21.83 4.17
CA GLU A 139 10.67 -21.72 4.24
C GLU A 139 11.17 -21.59 5.69
N ARG A 140 10.32 -21.14 6.61
CA ARG A 140 10.66 -20.88 8.02
C ARG A 140 11.90 -19.98 8.19
N ARG A 141 12.14 -19.12 7.21
CA ARG A 141 13.30 -18.22 7.16
C ARG A 141 12.91 -16.84 7.69
N ASN A 142 13.71 -16.28 8.60
CA ASN A 142 13.50 -14.93 9.16
C ASN A 142 12.03 -14.70 9.58
N MET A 143 11.46 -15.64 10.35
CA MET A 143 10.03 -15.66 10.71
C MET A 143 9.55 -14.34 11.33
N VAL A 144 10.38 -13.73 12.18
CA VAL A 144 10.01 -12.48 12.88
C VAL A 144 9.89 -11.33 11.86
N THR A 145 10.91 -11.12 11.03
CA THR A 145 10.92 -10.02 10.05
C THR A 145 9.79 -10.19 9.02
N ASN A 146 9.66 -11.39 8.45
CA ASN A 146 8.60 -11.66 7.47
C ASN A 146 7.21 -11.62 8.13
N GLY A 147 7.08 -12.07 9.37
CA GLY A 147 5.83 -11.95 10.14
C GLY A 147 5.42 -10.48 10.32
N ILE A 148 6.34 -9.61 10.68
CA ILE A 148 6.08 -8.17 10.82
C ILE A 148 5.67 -7.55 9.46
N ILE A 149 6.39 -7.88 8.38
CA ILE A 149 6.05 -7.40 7.02
C ILE A 149 4.65 -7.87 6.61
N GLY A 150 4.32 -9.14 6.87
CA GLY A 150 3.00 -9.70 6.57
C GLY A 150 1.88 -9.02 7.37
N LEU A 151 2.08 -8.79 8.66
CA LEU A 151 1.12 -8.08 9.51
C LEU A 151 0.93 -6.63 9.06
N PHE A 152 2.03 -5.95 8.72
CA PHE A 152 1.96 -4.58 8.19
C PHE A 152 1.23 -4.51 6.84
N ALA A 153 1.51 -5.46 5.94
CA ALA A 153 0.81 -5.55 4.66
C ALA A 153 -0.70 -5.85 4.85
N ALA A 154 -1.04 -6.75 5.76
CA ALA A 154 -2.44 -7.04 6.11
C ALA A 154 -3.15 -5.81 6.68
N TRP A 155 -2.47 -5.04 7.54
CA TRP A 155 -3.00 -3.79 8.09
C TRP A 155 -3.26 -2.74 7.00
N ILE A 156 -2.35 -2.60 6.02
CA ILE A 156 -2.56 -1.70 4.87
C ILE A 156 -3.81 -2.10 4.08
N ILE A 157 -3.95 -3.40 3.74
CA ILE A 157 -5.11 -3.90 3.00
C ILE A 157 -6.40 -3.67 3.80
N PHE A 158 -6.37 -3.95 5.09
CA PHE A 158 -7.51 -3.73 5.98
C PHE A 158 -7.94 -2.25 6.03
N SER A 159 -6.97 -1.33 6.03
CA SER A 159 -7.24 0.12 6.07
C SER A 159 -7.85 0.65 4.76
N ILE A 160 -7.52 0.03 3.61
CA ILE A 160 -7.98 0.52 2.30
C ILE A 160 -9.18 -0.29 1.79
N LYS A 161 -9.09 -1.63 1.80
CA LYS A 161 -10.07 -2.53 1.19
C LYS A 161 -10.27 -3.80 2.03
N LYS A 162 -11.04 -3.70 3.11
CA LYS A 162 -11.32 -4.80 4.06
C LYS A 162 -11.80 -6.08 3.37
N TYR A 163 -12.62 -5.95 2.32
CA TYR A 163 -13.20 -7.10 1.62
C TYR A 163 -12.13 -7.94 0.88
N ILE A 164 -11.04 -7.32 0.40
CA ILE A 164 -9.95 -8.06 -0.23
C ILE A 164 -9.26 -8.95 0.80
N LEU A 165 -8.99 -8.45 1.99
CA LEU A 165 -8.38 -9.25 3.04
C LEU A 165 -9.30 -10.40 3.47
N LEU A 166 -10.61 -10.14 3.61
CA LEU A 166 -11.59 -11.15 3.98
C LEU A 166 -11.69 -12.29 2.96
N SER A 167 -11.57 -12.00 1.66
CA SER A 167 -11.59 -13.03 0.62
C SER A 167 -10.23 -13.73 0.47
N PHE A 168 -9.13 -13.06 0.77
CA PHE A 168 -7.79 -13.59 0.58
C PHE A 168 -7.33 -14.50 1.73
N LEU A 169 -7.71 -14.20 2.98
CA LEU A 169 -7.35 -15.03 4.14
C LEU A 169 -7.82 -16.48 4.04
N PRO A 170 -9.08 -16.80 3.69
CA PRO A 170 -9.50 -18.19 3.46
C PRO A 170 -8.68 -18.90 2.38
N ALA A 171 -8.34 -18.18 1.30
CA ALA A 171 -7.51 -18.74 0.24
C ALA A 171 -6.09 -19.10 0.73
N LEU A 172 -5.47 -18.27 1.56
CA LEU A 172 -4.19 -18.56 2.18
C LEU A 172 -4.25 -19.76 3.13
N ILE A 173 -5.33 -19.89 3.89
CA ILE A 173 -5.55 -21.03 4.80
C ILE A 173 -5.68 -22.33 3.97
N VAL A 174 -6.52 -22.33 2.94
CA VAL A 174 -6.69 -23.49 2.06
C VAL A 174 -5.36 -23.85 1.40
N TRP A 175 -4.64 -22.85 0.90
CA TRP A 175 -3.31 -23.09 0.31
C TRP A 175 -2.34 -23.72 1.30
N PHE A 176 -2.31 -23.28 2.54
CA PHE A 176 -1.46 -23.86 3.57
C PHE A 176 -1.76 -25.33 3.82
N PHE A 177 -3.04 -25.71 3.87
CA PHE A 177 -3.44 -27.10 4.10
C PHE A 177 -3.20 -28.00 2.89
N LEU A 178 -3.35 -27.50 1.66
CA LEU A 178 -3.14 -28.28 0.43
C LEU A 178 -1.65 -28.46 0.09
N ALA A 179 -0.80 -27.52 0.47
CA ALA A 179 0.62 -27.53 0.15
C ALA A 179 1.51 -28.18 1.23
N ARG A 180 0.92 -28.62 2.34
CA ARG A 180 1.59 -29.29 3.45
C ARG A 180 1.45 -30.80 3.38
#